data_f9b69476bc379eb7a41c9bb90b160a8e
#
_entry.id   f9b69476bc379eb7a41c9bb90b160a8e
#
_cell.length_a   1.000
_cell.length_b   1.000
_cell.length_c   1.000
_cell.angle_alpha   90.00
_cell.angle_beta   90.00
_cell.angle_gamma   90.00
#
_symmetry.space_group_name_H-M   'P 1'
#
loop_
_entity.id
_entity.type
_entity.pdbx_description
1 polymer ?
#
loop_
_entity_poly.entity_id
_entity_poly.type
_entity_poly.pdbx_seq_one_letter_code
_entity_poly.pdbx_strand_id
1 'polypeptide(L)'
;LQGALQNLAAVISTRTNIARMNEILDHPIQQGSDRLSNQGYDIVFDHVGFAYNTGETVLKDVSFTAKQGEVTALVGPSGGGKTTVSRLAARFWHINRGKITVGGMDVSRIDPETLLSLYSIVFQDVTLFDNTILENIRIGNKDATDEQVIAAAKLANVDEFAEKLPDGWHTNIGENGCELSGGERQRISIARAFLKNAPIILLDEATASLDVENETLIQTALSRLIADKT
;
A
#
# COMPACT_ATOMS: atom_id res chain seq x y z
N LEU A 1 -12.85 6.26 -54.73
CA LEU A 1 -11.66 6.83 -54.09
C LEU A 1 -11.92 7.26 -52.64
N GLN A 2 -13.00 7.99 -52.36
CA GLN A 2 -13.30 8.48 -50.99
C GLN A 2 -13.52 7.35 -49.97
N GLY A 3 -14.26 6.28 -50.32
CA GLY A 3 -14.46 5.11 -49.45
C GLY A 3 -13.18 4.32 -49.19
N ALA A 4 -12.26 4.24 -50.18
CA ALA A 4 -10.98 3.57 -49.98
C ALA A 4 -10.07 4.32 -49.01
N LEU A 5 -10.07 5.66 -49.02
CA LEU A 5 -9.33 6.49 -48.07
C LEU A 5 -9.90 6.39 -46.68
N GLN A 6 -11.22 6.34 -46.51
CA GLN A 6 -11.85 6.15 -45.19
C GLN A 6 -11.54 4.77 -44.62
N ASN A 7 -11.58 3.71 -45.45
CA ASN A 7 -11.22 2.37 -44.99
C ASN A 7 -9.72 2.27 -44.61
N LEU A 8 -8.84 2.95 -45.34
CA LEU A 8 -7.41 2.98 -45.01
C LEU A 8 -7.17 3.66 -43.67
N ALA A 9 -7.84 4.80 -43.42
CA ALA A 9 -7.75 5.49 -42.13
C ALA A 9 -8.25 4.62 -40.96
N ALA A 10 -9.36 3.88 -41.14
CA ALA A 10 -9.88 2.95 -40.17
C ALA A 10 -8.90 1.80 -39.87
N VAL A 11 -8.26 1.22 -40.91
CA VAL A 11 -7.24 0.18 -40.77
C VAL A 11 -6.02 0.68 -39.99
N ILE A 12 -5.53 1.88 -40.29
CA ILE A 12 -4.40 2.49 -39.59
C ILE A 12 -4.75 2.74 -38.10
N SER A 13 -5.94 3.28 -37.83
CA SER A 13 -6.41 3.51 -36.43
C SER A 13 -6.54 2.20 -35.68
N THR A 14 -7.12 1.17 -36.29
CA THR A 14 -7.26 -0.16 -35.67
C THR A 14 -5.88 -0.78 -35.34
N ARG A 15 -4.93 -0.69 -36.28
CA ARG A 15 -3.56 -1.16 -36.10
C ARG A 15 -2.87 -0.44 -34.94
N THR A 16 -3.05 0.87 -34.80
CA THR A 16 -2.50 1.67 -33.71
C THR A 16 -3.11 1.26 -32.37
N ASN A 17 -4.42 1.01 -32.32
CA ASN A 17 -5.11 0.57 -31.11
C ASN A 17 -4.67 -0.85 -30.68
N ILE A 18 -4.51 -1.76 -31.64
CA ILE A 18 -3.98 -3.12 -31.38
C ILE A 18 -2.55 -3.04 -30.88
N ALA A 19 -1.69 -2.18 -31.44
CA ALA A 19 -0.33 -2.00 -30.97
C ALA A 19 -0.28 -1.51 -29.51
N ARG A 20 -1.13 -0.53 -29.16
CA ARG A 20 -1.26 -0.05 -27.77
C ARG A 20 -1.81 -1.11 -26.81
N MET A 21 -2.78 -1.91 -27.26
CA MET A 21 -3.27 -3.05 -26.47
C MET A 21 -2.16 -4.08 -26.23
N ASN A 22 -1.40 -4.43 -27.26
CA ASN A 22 -0.30 -5.39 -27.11
C ASN A 22 0.81 -4.84 -26.20
N GLU A 23 1.12 -3.55 -26.25
CA GLU A 23 2.06 -2.91 -25.32
C GLU A 23 1.66 -3.09 -23.85
N ILE A 24 0.35 -3.04 -23.56
CA ILE A 24 -0.17 -3.31 -22.20
C ILE A 24 -0.14 -4.80 -21.88
N LEU A 25 -0.59 -5.65 -22.82
CA LEU A 25 -0.71 -7.10 -22.59
C LEU A 25 0.64 -7.80 -22.53
N ASP A 26 1.62 -7.34 -23.30
CA ASP A 26 2.98 -7.90 -23.38
C ASP A 26 3.91 -7.30 -22.29
N HIS A 27 3.39 -6.37 -21.46
CA HIS A 27 4.20 -5.80 -20.39
C HIS A 27 4.65 -6.90 -19.42
N PRO A 28 5.96 -6.98 -19.10
CA PRO A 28 6.47 -8.03 -18.23
C PRO A 28 5.83 -7.94 -16.84
N ILE A 29 5.16 -9.02 -16.45
CA ILE A 29 4.56 -9.16 -15.13
C ILE A 29 5.63 -9.65 -14.14
N GLN A 30 5.65 -9.08 -12.95
CA GLN A 30 6.51 -9.58 -11.88
C GLN A 30 6.11 -11.01 -11.52
N GLN A 31 7.06 -11.91 -11.56
CA GLN A 31 6.86 -13.32 -11.22
C GLN A 31 7.71 -13.70 -10.02
N GLY A 32 7.34 -14.78 -9.35
CA GLY A 32 8.08 -15.31 -8.23
C GLY A 32 7.45 -16.58 -7.67
N SER A 33 8.07 -17.13 -6.62
CA SER A 33 7.53 -18.27 -5.89
C SER A 33 6.31 -17.84 -5.06
N ASP A 34 5.30 -18.67 -5.05
CA ASP A 34 4.12 -18.58 -4.18
C ASP A 34 4.37 -19.11 -2.75
N ARG A 35 5.63 -19.51 -2.45
CA ARG A 35 6.01 -20.08 -1.15
C ARG A 35 6.91 -19.13 -0.38
N LEU A 36 6.46 -18.75 0.80
CA LEU A 36 7.26 -18.03 1.77
C LEU A 36 8.26 -18.96 2.43
N SER A 37 9.53 -18.52 2.51
CA SER A 37 10.62 -19.25 3.16
C SER A 37 11.36 -18.40 4.21
N ASN A 38 10.73 -17.29 4.64
CA ASN A 38 11.31 -16.38 5.61
C ASN A 38 11.43 -17.02 7.00
N GLN A 39 12.54 -16.72 7.68
CA GLN A 39 12.79 -17.06 9.08
C GLN A 39 12.73 -15.79 9.91
N GLY A 40 11.55 -15.49 10.44
CA GLY A 40 11.25 -14.20 11.06
C GLY A 40 10.90 -13.11 10.04
N TYR A 41 11.00 -11.84 10.46
CA TYR A 41 10.49 -10.70 9.72
C TYR A 41 11.48 -9.52 9.68
N ASP A 42 12.77 -9.76 9.94
CA ASP A 42 13.80 -8.74 9.72
C ASP A 42 13.83 -8.32 8.26
N ILE A 43 13.81 -7.01 8.00
CA ILE A 43 13.97 -6.48 6.65
C ILE A 43 15.41 -5.98 6.52
N VAL A 44 16.16 -6.56 5.57
CA VAL A 44 17.55 -6.18 5.33
C VAL A 44 17.68 -5.57 3.94
N PHE A 45 18.18 -4.35 3.89
CA PHE A 45 18.70 -3.71 2.68
C PHE A 45 20.21 -3.90 2.66
N ASP A 46 20.73 -4.44 1.56
CA ASP A 46 22.15 -4.73 1.38
C ASP A 46 22.63 -4.07 0.08
N HIS A 47 23.38 -2.99 0.20
CA HIS A 47 23.94 -2.20 -0.91
C HIS A 47 22.92 -1.83 -2.00
N VAL A 48 21.72 -1.43 -1.60
CA VAL A 48 20.61 -1.17 -2.52
C VAL A 48 20.78 0.15 -3.25
N GLY A 49 20.75 0.06 -4.58
CA GLY A 49 20.68 1.19 -5.49
C GLY A 49 19.40 1.17 -6.30
N PHE A 50 18.76 2.34 -6.48
CA PHE A 50 17.51 2.46 -7.21
C PHE A 50 17.38 3.79 -7.94
N ALA A 51 16.88 3.72 -9.18
CA ALA A 51 16.47 4.85 -9.99
C ALA A 51 15.11 4.53 -10.64
N TYR A 52 14.22 5.53 -10.72
CA TYR A 52 13.02 5.41 -11.53
C TYR A 52 13.37 5.44 -13.03
N ASN A 53 12.42 5.08 -13.89
CA ASN A 53 12.59 5.06 -15.35
C ASN A 53 13.03 6.42 -15.96
N THR A 54 12.94 7.50 -15.21
CA THR A 54 13.43 8.84 -15.57
C THR A 54 14.95 8.97 -15.57
N GLY A 55 15.68 7.95 -15.08
CA GLY A 55 17.13 7.94 -14.99
C GLY A 55 17.70 8.68 -13.77
N GLU A 56 16.87 9.35 -12.97
CA GLU A 56 17.29 10.01 -11.74
C GLU A 56 17.52 8.98 -10.63
N THR A 57 18.75 8.93 -10.10
CA THR A 57 19.11 8.02 -9.00
C THR A 57 18.54 8.53 -7.68
N VAL A 58 17.63 7.77 -7.09
CA VAL A 58 16.99 8.07 -5.80
C VAL A 58 17.78 7.46 -4.63
N LEU A 59 18.20 6.21 -4.77
CA LEU A 59 19.03 5.51 -3.78
C LEU A 59 20.35 5.09 -4.42
N LYS A 60 21.48 5.44 -3.80
CA LYS A 60 22.81 5.16 -4.36
C LYS A 60 23.40 3.86 -3.81
N ASP A 61 23.39 3.71 -2.49
CA ASP A 61 24.01 2.57 -1.78
C ASP A 61 23.46 2.51 -0.36
N VAL A 62 22.25 1.97 -0.21
CA VAL A 62 21.52 1.97 1.06
C VAL A 62 21.65 0.60 1.70
N SER A 63 22.17 0.57 2.93
CA SER A 63 22.30 -0.63 3.74
C SER A 63 21.81 -0.38 5.15
N PHE A 64 20.84 -1.16 5.62
CA PHE A 64 20.33 -1.16 7.00
C PHE A 64 19.52 -2.42 7.28
N THR A 65 19.23 -2.64 8.54
CA THR A 65 18.32 -3.70 9.01
C THR A 65 17.20 -3.11 9.87
N ALA A 66 15.96 -3.34 9.47
CA ALA A 66 14.79 -3.17 10.34
C ALA A 66 14.53 -4.50 11.04
N LYS A 67 14.78 -4.55 12.34
CA LYS A 67 14.66 -5.79 13.12
C LYS A 67 13.22 -6.09 13.50
N GLN A 68 12.90 -7.37 13.52
CA GLN A 68 11.62 -7.86 13.99
C GLN A 68 11.33 -7.39 15.43
N GLY A 69 10.10 -6.91 15.65
CA GLY A 69 9.65 -6.41 16.95
C GLY A 69 10.20 -5.03 17.32
N GLU A 70 10.92 -4.36 16.40
CA GLU A 70 11.43 -3.00 16.60
C GLU A 70 10.79 -2.03 15.61
N VAL A 71 10.63 -0.78 16.05
CA VAL A 71 10.22 0.32 15.17
C VAL A 71 11.46 0.96 14.54
N THR A 72 11.57 0.88 13.23
CA THR A 72 12.64 1.54 12.47
C THR A 72 12.11 2.81 11.81
N ALA A 73 12.62 3.98 12.21
CA ALA A 73 12.25 5.27 11.64
C ALA A 73 13.23 5.71 10.54
N LEU A 74 12.70 5.98 9.34
CA LEU A 74 13.45 6.58 8.24
C LEU A 74 13.37 8.11 8.34
N VAL A 75 14.48 8.78 8.63
CA VAL A 75 14.54 10.23 8.82
C VAL A 75 15.35 10.85 7.69
N GLY A 76 14.90 11.98 7.18
CA GLY A 76 15.59 12.71 6.12
C GLY A 76 14.72 13.78 5.46
N PRO A 77 15.30 14.60 4.58
CA PRO A 77 14.57 15.68 3.89
C PRO A 77 13.46 15.12 2.99
N SER A 78 12.52 16.00 2.63
CA SER A 78 11.52 15.69 1.59
C SER A 78 12.24 15.34 0.28
N GLY A 79 11.76 14.31 -0.42
CA GLY A 79 12.42 13.79 -1.62
C GLY A 79 13.66 12.92 -1.36
N GLY A 80 14.06 12.70 -0.10
CA GLY A 80 15.23 11.89 0.28
C GLY A 80 15.05 10.36 0.10
N GLY A 81 13.99 9.90 -0.54
CA GLY A 81 13.79 8.48 -0.88
C GLY A 81 13.11 7.63 0.23
N LYS A 82 12.60 8.24 1.31
CA LYS A 82 11.94 7.50 2.42
C LYS A 82 10.78 6.61 1.93
N THR A 83 9.82 7.19 1.23
CA THR A 83 8.70 6.49 0.59
C THR A 83 9.18 5.43 -0.42
N THR A 84 10.27 5.73 -1.14
CA THR A 84 10.88 4.78 -2.08
C THR A 84 11.41 3.55 -1.35
N VAL A 85 12.07 3.70 -0.21
CA VAL A 85 12.55 2.57 0.61
C VAL A 85 11.39 1.68 1.04
N SER A 86 10.30 2.25 1.57
CA SER A 86 9.10 1.49 1.97
C SER A 86 8.50 0.71 0.78
N ARG A 87 8.39 1.36 -0.38
CA ARG A 87 7.86 0.73 -1.60
C ARG A 87 8.76 -0.37 -2.15
N LEU A 88 10.08 -0.24 -2.02
CA LEU A 88 11.04 -1.27 -2.41
C LEU A 88 11.00 -2.47 -1.46
N ALA A 89 10.82 -2.25 -0.15
CA ALA A 89 10.63 -3.34 0.81
C ALA A 89 9.42 -4.22 0.45
N ALA A 90 8.32 -3.59 -0.01
CA ALA A 90 7.10 -4.26 -0.48
C ALA A 90 7.19 -4.73 -1.95
N ARG A 91 8.33 -4.58 -2.62
CA ARG A 91 8.55 -4.95 -4.02
C ARG A 91 7.61 -4.28 -5.03
N PHE A 92 7.17 -3.05 -4.79
CA PHE A 92 6.41 -2.30 -5.81
C PHE A 92 7.28 -1.92 -7.02
N TRP A 93 8.61 -1.92 -6.85
CA TRP A 93 9.60 -1.66 -7.89
C TRP A 93 10.75 -2.65 -7.81
N HIS A 94 11.40 -2.89 -8.94
CA HIS A 94 12.65 -3.64 -8.98
C HIS A 94 13.83 -2.73 -8.63
N ILE A 95 14.73 -3.21 -7.78
CA ILE A 95 16.00 -2.53 -7.51
C ILE A 95 16.96 -2.68 -8.68
N ASN A 96 17.83 -1.68 -8.89
CA ASN A 96 18.86 -1.73 -9.93
C ASN A 96 20.14 -2.45 -9.44
N ARG A 97 20.40 -2.40 -8.13
CA ARG A 97 21.60 -3.00 -7.51
C ARG A 97 21.32 -3.39 -6.08
N GLY A 98 22.11 -4.35 -5.56
CA GLY A 98 22.01 -4.82 -4.19
C GLY A 98 20.98 -5.90 -3.99
N LYS A 99 20.52 -6.06 -2.75
CA LYS A 99 19.55 -7.08 -2.36
C LYS A 99 18.64 -6.59 -1.24
N ILE A 100 17.38 -7.01 -1.26
CA ILE A 100 16.44 -6.81 -0.15
C ILE A 100 15.95 -8.19 0.28
N THR A 101 15.96 -8.43 1.60
CA THR A 101 15.45 -9.69 2.16
C THR A 101 14.47 -9.44 3.29
N VAL A 102 13.54 -10.37 3.48
CA VAL A 102 12.63 -10.47 4.62
C VAL A 102 12.86 -11.81 5.31
N GLY A 103 13.31 -11.80 6.56
CA GLY A 103 13.68 -13.01 7.28
C GLY A 103 14.67 -13.90 6.49
N GLY A 104 15.63 -13.28 5.82
CA GLY A 104 16.63 -13.94 4.96
C GLY A 104 16.13 -14.32 3.55
N MET A 105 14.83 -14.28 3.30
CA MET A 105 14.21 -14.58 2.00
C MET A 105 14.36 -13.39 1.05
N ASP A 106 14.87 -13.62 -0.15
CA ASP A 106 15.06 -12.61 -1.19
C ASP A 106 13.69 -12.18 -1.79
N VAL A 107 13.29 -10.92 -1.57
CA VAL A 107 12.00 -10.42 -2.02
C VAL A 107 11.85 -10.45 -3.55
N SER A 108 12.94 -10.37 -4.30
CA SER A 108 12.92 -10.40 -5.77
C SER A 108 12.44 -11.73 -6.37
N ARG A 109 12.48 -12.79 -5.57
CA ARG A 109 12.14 -14.17 -6.00
C ARG A 109 10.75 -14.61 -5.58
N ILE A 110 10.02 -13.80 -4.82
CA ILE A 110 8.70 -14.14 -4.29
C ILE A 110 7.63 -13.46 -5.13
N ASP A 111 6.54 -14.16 -5.38
CA ASP A 111 5.36 -13.57 -6.00
C ASP A 111 4.90 -12.33 -5.23
N PRO A 112 4.58 -11.19 -5.90
CA PRO A 112 4.22 -9.95 -5.22
C PRO A 112 3.02 -10.07 -4.28
N GLU A 113 1.96 -10.79 -4.66
CA GLU A 113 0.79 -10.97 -3.79
C GLU A 113 1.16 -11.79 -2.55
N THR A 114 1.94 -12.84 -2.75
CA THR A 114 2.45 -13.70 -1.66
C THR A 114 3.33 -12.89 -0.71
N LEU A 115 4.24 -12.07 -1.24
CA LEU A 115 5.07 -11.18 -0.43
C LEU A 115 4.23 -10.16 0.34
N LEU A 116 3.24 -9.53 -0.32
CA LEU A 116 2.36 -8.54 0.28
C LEU A 116 1.45 -9.10 1.38
N SER A 117 1.29 -10.43 1.47
CA SER A 117 0.60 -11.05 2.61
C SER A 117 1.32 -10.79 3.94
N LEU A 118 2.65 -10.56 3.92
CA LEU A 118 3.46 -10.24 5.09
C LEU A 118 3.34 -8.77 5.55
N TYR A 119 2.75 -7.89 4.75
CA TYR A 119 2.73 -6.45 5.00
C TYR A 119 1.32 -5.92 5.22
N SER A 120 1.15 -5.05 6.21
CA SER A 120 0.07 -4.06 6.25
C SER A 120 0.68 -2.69 5.97
N ILE A 121 0.09 -1.94 5.04
CA ILE A 121 0.64 -0.66 4.60
C ILE A 121 -0.38 0.44 4.88
N VAL A 122 0.05 1.48 5.59
CA VAL A 122 -0.74 2.70 5.82
C VAL A 122 -0.09 3.81 5.01
N PHE A 123 -0.74 4.17 3.91
CA PHE A 123 -0.25 5.21 2.99
C PHE A 123 -0.61 6.61 3.49
N GLN A 124 0.16 7.60 3.08
CA GLN A 124 -0.15 9.01 3.26
C GLN A 124 -1.45 9.39 2.56
N ASP A 125 -1.58 9.02 1.29
CA ASP A 125 -2.79 9.23 0.49
C ASP A 125 -3.69 8.00 0.60
N VAL A 126 -4.75 8.13 1.38
CA VAL A 126 -5.71 7.04 1.59
C VAL A 126 -6.66 6.94 0.40
N THR A 127 -6.67 5.80 -0.26
CA THR A 127 -7.66 5.47 -1.30
C THR A 127 -8.82 4.70 -0.68
N LEU A 128 -10.03 5.23 -0.85
CA LEU A 128 -11.28 4.60 -0.44
C LEU A 128 -12.16 4.36 -1.69
N PHE A 129 -13.07 3.41 -1.57
CA PHE A 129 -13.99 3.06 -2.66
C PHE A 129 -15.39 3.62 -2.36
N ASP A 130 -16.14 3.90 -3.41
CA ASP A 130 -17.56 4.25 -3.32
C ASP A 130 -18.35 3.04 -2.80
N ASN A 131 -18.37 2.89 -1.49
CA ASN A 131 -18.98 1.80 -0.76
C ASN A 131 -19.18 2.23 0.71
N THR A 132 -19.69 1.33 1.55
CA THR A 132 -19.89 1.59 2.97
C THR A 132 -18.57 1.66 3.75
N ILE A 133 -18.61 2.24 4.95
CA ILE A 133 -17.47 2.22 5.89
C ILE A 133 -17.04 0.77 6.16
N LEU A 134 -18.01 -0.10 6.46
CA LEU A 134 -17.77 -1.51 6.75
C LEU A 134 -17.01 -2.21 5.62
N GLU A 135 -17.49 -2.07 4.38
CA GLU A 135 -16.88 -2.72 3.22
C GLU A 135 -15.51 -2.12 2.87
N ASN A 136 -15.32 -0.82 3.08
CA ASN A 136 -14.01 -0.21 2.94
C ASN A 136 -12.98 -0.80 3.92
N ILE A 137 -13.36 -1.11 5.14
CA ILE A 137 -12.47 -1.75 6.12
C ILE A 137 -12.26 -3.23 5.78
N ARG A 138 -13.31 -3.94 5.31
CA ARG A 138 -13.25 -5.36 4.90
C ARG A 138 -12.20 -5.65 3.82
N ILE A 139 -11.76 -4.64 3.05
CA ILE A 139 -10.65 -4.77 2.10
C ILE A 139 -9.37 -5.32 2.78
N GLY A 140 -9.16 -5.05 4.07
CA GLY A 140 -8.04 -5.59 4.83
C GLY A 140 -8.04 -7.12 4.91
N ASN A 141 -9.23 -7.73 4.99
CA ASN A 141 -9.45 -9.18 4.92
C ASN A 141 -10.88 -9.45 4.41
N LYS A 142 -11.00 -9.84 3.15
CA LYS A 142 -12.28 -10.05 2.45
C LYS A 142 -13.16 -11.13 3.08
N ASP A 143 -12.56 -12.07 3.79
CA ASP A 143 -13.25 -13.22 4.41
C ASP A 143 -13.65 -12.92 5.87
N ALA A 144 -13.42 -11.70 6.37
CA ALA A 144 -13.76 -11.31 7.72
C ALA A 144 -15.28 -11.12 7.91
N THR A 145 -15.80 -11.54 9.08
CA THR A 145 -17.19 -11.27 9.47
C THR A 145 -17.37 -9.80 9.85
N ASP A 146 -18.63 -9.34 9.90
CA ASP A 146 -18.95 -7.96 10.30
C ASP A 146 -18.41 -7.65 11.71
N GLU A 147 -18.49 -8.60 12.64
CA GLU A 147 -17.99 -8.45 14.00
C GLU A 147 -16.47 -8.26 14.02
N GLN A 148 -15.73 -8.98 13.18
CA GLN A 148 -14.27 -8.84 13.05
C GLN A 148 -13.90 -7.49 12.44
N VAL A 149 -14.65 -7.04 11.43
CA VAL A 149 -14.46 -5.72 10.80
C VAL A 149 -14.70 -4.62 11.83
N ILE A 150 -15.81 -4.68 12.58
CA ILE A 150 -16.15 -3.69 13.61
C ILE A 150 -15.12 -3.71 14.76
N ALA A 151 -14.63 -4.88 15.16
CA ALA A 151 -13.59 -4.98 16.18
C ALA A 151 -12.29 -4.29 15.74
N ALA A 152 -11.85 -4.50 14.50
CA ALA A 152 -10.70 -3.82 13.92
C ALA A 152 -10.92 -2.30 13.79
N ALA A 153 -12.12 -1.90 13.40
CA ALA A 153 -12.54 -0.51 13.30
C ALA A 153 -12.45 0.24 14.65
N LYS A 154 -12.90 -0.38 15.74
CA LYS A 154 -12.81 0.16 17.10
C LYS A 154 -11.37 0.34 17.58
N LEU A 155 -10.46 -0.55 17.20
CA LEU A 155 -9.03 -0.37 17.50
C LEU A 155 -8.43 0.88 16.83
N ALA A 156 -9.01 1.29 15.70
CA ALA A 156 -8.63 2.49 14.96
C ALA A 156 -9.52 3.72 15.28
N ASN A 157 -10.37 3.65 16.31
CA ASN A 157 -11.30 4.70 16.75
C ASN A 157 -12.26 5.16 15.61
N VAL A 158 -12.65 4.26 14.70
CA VAL A 158 -13.62 4.54 13.62
C VAL A 158 -15.04 4.67 14.16
N ASP A 159 -15.37 3.96 15.25
CA ASP A 159 -16.64 3.99 15.94
C ASP A 159 -17.05 5.40 16.38
N GLU A 160 -16.10 6.25 16.77
CA GLU A 160 -16.36 7.62 17.21
C GLU A 160 -17.11 8.48 16.19
N PHE A 161 -16.92 8.24 14.90
CA PHE A 161 -17.68 8.94 13.86
C PHE A 161 -18.70 8.05 13.17
N ALA A 162 -18.41 6.77 12.93
CA ALA A 162 -19.30 5.88 12.21
C ALA A 162 -20.66 5.72 12.92
N GLU A 163 -20.67 5.59 14.25
CA GLU A 163 -21.90 5.42 15.04
C GLU A 163 -22.75 6.69 15.12
N LYS A 164 -22.21 7.86 14.72
CA LYS A 164 -22.95 9.14 14.66
C LYS A 164 -23.62 9.38 13.31
N LEU A 165 -23.27 8.60 12.30
CA LEU A 165 -23.85 8.72 10.96
C LEU A 165 -25.22 8.03 10.90
N PRO A 166 -26.16 8.50 10.05
CA PRO A 166 -27.53 7.98 10.01
C PRO A 166 -27.61 6.46 9.80
N ASP A 167 -26.78 5.91 8.92
CA ASP A 167 -26.74 4.48 8.59
C ASP A 167 -25.58 3.74 9.29
N GLY A 168 -24.91 4.41 10.25
CA GLY A 168 -23.80 3.84 11.01
C GLY A 168 -22.72 3.25 10.14
N TRP A 169 -22.34 2.01 10.41
CA TRP A 169 -21.33 1.25 9.66
C TRP A 169 -21.68 1.05 8.17
N HIS A 170 -22.96 1.10 7.83
CA HIS A 170 -23.47 0.93 6.47
C HIS A 170 -23.60 2.24 5.69
N THR A 171 -23.13 3.35 6.26
CA THR A 171 -23.09 4.64 5.55
C THR A 171 -22.16 4.53 4.35
N ASN A 172 -22.67 4.85 3.16
CA ASN A 172 -21.87 5.00 1.95
C ASN A 172 -21.06 6.30 2.06
N ILE A 173 -19.77 6.23 1.77
CA ILE A 173 -18.83 7.35 1.95
C ILE A 173 -18.47 8.08 0.66
N GLY A 174 -19.11 7.71 -0.44
CA GLY A 174 -18.90 8.31 -1.76
C GLY A 174 -17.54 7.98 -2.38
N GLU A 175 -17.31 8.50 -3.58
CA GLU A 175 -16.06 8.27 -4.30
C GLU A 175 -14.87 8.81 -3.51
N ASN A 176 -13.89 7.93 -3.27
CA ASN A 176 -12.69 8.19 -2.47
C ASN A 176 -12.98 8.78 -1.07
N GLY A 177 -14.15 8.47 -0.49
CA GLY A 177 -14.53 8.95 0.84
C GLY A 177 -14.69 10.47 0.91
N CYS A 178 -15.26 11.08 -0.15
CA CYS A 178 -15.42 12.55 -0.25
C CYS A 178 -16.30 13.15 0.86
N GLU A 179 -17.12 12.33 1.52
CA GLU A 179 -17.98 12.74 2.64
C GLU A 179 -17.26 12.69 4.00
N LEU A 180 -15.99 12.20 4.02
CA LEU A 180 -15.21 12.05 5.24
C LEU A 180 -14.06 13.08 5.30
N SER A 181 -13.72 13.49 6.52
CA SER A 181 -12.51 14.26 6.80
C SER A 181 -11.22 13.44 6.51
N GLY A 182 -10.08 14.11 6.38
CA GLY A 182 -8.80 13.44 6.20
C GLY A 182 -8.47 12.47 7.34
N GLY A 183 -8.74 12.85 8.58
CA GLY A 183 -8.52 12.01 9.76
C GLY A 183 -9.41 10.78 9.81
N GLU A 184 -10.68 10.89 9.40
CA GLU A 184 -11.62 9.76 9.32
C GLU A 184 -11.19 8.77 8.24
N ARG A 185 -10.77 9.24 7.06
CA ARG A 185 -10.20 8.38 6.00
C ARG A 185 -8.96 7.64 6.49
N GLN A 186 -8.07 8.33 7.20
CA GLN A 186 -6.84 7.73 7.75
C GLN A 186 -7.18 6.63 8.77
N ARG A 187 -8.16 6.86 9.66
CA ARG A 187 -8.62 5.84 10.62
C ARG A 187 -9.19 4.60 9.94
N ILE A 188 -9.91 4.74 8.83
CA ILE A 188 -10.34 3.60 8.00
C ILE A 188 -9.14 2.84 7.43
N SER A 189 -8.10 3.54 6.94
CA SER A 189 -6.87 2.90 6.46
C SER A 189 -6.14 2.12 7.56
N ILE A 190 -6.07 2.67 8.76
CA ILE A 190 -5.50 1.99 9.93
C ILE A 190 -6.35 0.77 10.33
N ALA A 191 -7.68 0.87 10.30
CA ALA A 191 -8.58 -0.25 10.54
C ALA A 191 -8.37 -1.41 9.56
N ARG A 192 -8.13 -1.12 8.27
CA ARG A 192 -7.71 -2.13 7.28
C ARG A 192 -6.43 -2.85 7.70
N ALA A 193 -5.45 -2.11 8.22
CA ALA A 193 -4.19 -2.68 8.67
C ALA A 193 -4.37 -3.58 9.90
N PHE A 194 -5.23 -3.18 10.86
CA PHE A 194 -5.61 -4.04 11.98
C PHE A 194 -6.30 -5.33 11.52
N LEU A 195 -7.27 -5.21 10.61
CA LEU A 195 -8.02 -6.36 10.11
C LEU A 195 -7.14 -7.34 9.34
N LYS A 196 -6.18 -6.84 8.57
CA LYS A 196 -5.19 -7.66 7.87
C LYS A 196 -4.23 -8.35 8.83
N ASN A 197 -3.89 -7.70 9.93
CA ASN A 197 -3.02 -8.20 11.01
C ASN A 197 -1.68 -8.79 10.52
N ALA A 198 -1.07 -8.20 9.52
CA ALA A 198 0.22 -8.65 8.99
C ALA A 198 1.36 -8.45 9.99
N PRO A 199 2.45 -9.26 9.93
CA PRO A 199 3.58 -9.16 10.85
C PRO A 199 4.46 -7.92 10.63
N ILE A 200 4.44 -7.34 9.45
CA ILE A 200 5.22 -6.15 9.08
C ILE A 200 4.26 -5.00 8.80
N ILE A 201 4.53 -3.83 9.38
CA ILE A 201 3.75 -2.61 9.16
C ILE A 201 4.64 -1.56 8.48
N LEU A 202 4.24 -1.10 7.31
CA LEU A 202 4.85 0.04 6.65
C LEU A 202 3.97 1.27 6.84
N LEU A 203 4.55 2.33 7.40
CA LEU A 203 3.90 3.62 7.60
C LEU A 203 4.57 4.68 6.72
N ASP A 204 3.80 5.29 5.83
CA ASP A 204 4.28 6.38 4.95
C ASP A 204 3.58 7.67 5.33
N GLU A 205 4.24 8.50 6.16
CA GLU A 205 3.78 9.81 6.64
C GLU A 205 2.32 9.82 7.16
N ALA A 206 1.93 8.79 7.91
CA ALA A 206 0.54 8.52 8.30
C ALA A 206 -0.14 9.62 9.16
N THR A 207 0.60 10.62 9.62
CA THR A 207 0.09 11.72 10.46
C THR A 207 0.25 13.10 9.83
N ALA A 208 0.72 13.20 8.59
CA ALA A 208 0.93 14.48 7.93
C ALA A 208 -0.40 15.20 7.63
N SER A 209 -0.47 16.50 7.92
CA SER A 209 -1.58 17.40 7.56
C SER A 209 -2.91 17.16 8.29
N LEU A 210 -2.90 16.64 9.51
CA LEU A 210 -4.10 16.42 10.32
C LEU A 210 -4.28 17.54 11.36
N ASP A 211 -5.53 17.75 11.79
CA ASP A 211 -5.81 18.59 12.97
C ASP A 211 -5.37 17.87 14.25
N VAL A 212 -5.16 18.65 15.34
CA VAL A 212 -4.58 18.18 16.61
C VAL A 212 -5.40 17.07 17.26
N GLU A 213 -6.72 17.11 17.15
CA GLU A 213 -7.61 16.13 17.76
C GLU A 213 -7.53 14.78 17.03
N ASN A 214 -7.64 14.79 15.72
CA ASN A 214 -7.45 13.59 14.89
C ASN A 214 -6.03 13.03 14.97
N GLU A 215 -5.00 13.89 15.08
CA GLU A 215 -3.62 13.44 15.25
C GLU A 215 -3.45 12.57 16.49
N THR A 216 -4.01 12.96 17.64
CA THR A 216 -3.91 12.20 18.89
C THR A 216 -4.57 10.81 18.78
N LEU A 217 -5.76 10.75 18.17
CA LEU A 217 -6.49 9.50 17.93
C LEU A 217 -5.72 8.56 16.98
N ILE A 218 -5.17 9.11 15.92
CA ILE A 218 -4.37 8.36 14.94
C ILE A 218 -3.07 7.86 15.56
N GLN A 219 -2.35 8.68 16.32
CA GLN A 219 -1.14 8.25 17.02
C GLN A 219 -1.42 7.13 18.02
N THR A 220 -2.54 7.21 18.75
CA THR A 220 -2.97 6.15 19.66
C THR A 220 -3.27 4.85 18.90
N ALA A 221 -3.98 4.93 17.78
CA ALA A 221 -4.29 3.77 16.94
C ALA A 221 -3.00 3.16 16.35
N LEU A 222 -2.09 3.99 15.81
CA LEU A 222 -0.80 3.53 15.28
C LEU A 222 0.05 2.86 16.35
N SER A 223 0.12 3.43 17.57
CA SER A 223 0.86 2.82 18.68
C SER A 223 0.35 1.43 19.05
N ARG A 224 -0.97 1.21 18.95
CA ARG A 224 -1.57 -0.14 19.14
C ARG A 224 -1.25 -1.06 17.95
N LEU A 225 -1.27 -0.52 16.71
CA LEU A 225 -1.05 -1.30 15.50
C LEU A 225 0.38 -1.86 15.42
N ILE A 226 1.37 -1.07 15.84
CA ILE A 226 2.80 -1.44 15.74
C ILE A 226 3.28 -2.30 16.92
N ALA A 227 2.45 -2.50 17.95
CA ALA A 227 2.82 -3.35 19.07
C ALA A 227 3.16 -4.77 18.59
N ASP A 228 4.35 -5.27 18.96
CA ASP A 228 4.87 -6.59 18.57
C ASP A 228 5.02 -6.83 17.04
N LYS A 229 5.09 -5.76 16.25
CA LYS A 229 5.30 -5.80 14.78
C LYS A 229 6.70 -5.32 14.41
N THR A 230 7.03 -5.53 13.12
CA THR A 230 8.26 -5.00 12.49
C THR A 230 7.91 -3.78 11.65
#